data_7029bac504cd6b819a16cd25beb20ca5
#
_entry.id   7029bac504cd6b819a16cd25beb20ca5
#
_cell.length_a   1.000
_cell.length_b   1.000
_cell.length_c   1.000
_cell.angle_alpha   90.00
_cell.angle_beta   90.00
_cell.angle_gamma   90.00
#
_symmetry.space_group_name_H-M   'P 1'
#
loop_
_entity.id
_entity.type
_entity.pdbx_description
1 polymer ?
#
loop_
_entity_poly.entity_id
_entity_poly.type
_entity_poly.pdbx_seq_one_letter_code
_entity_poly.pdbx_strand_id
1 'polypeptide(L)'
;YFIYRGQEMGFQYELSEQFAKSLGLKLRIEVANSVNEMIQKLLAGEGDMIAYNLPITKEWKDSLLYCGEDVITHQVIVQQGRGKQKPLEDVTELVGKDIYVKPGKYYDRLVNLNSELGGGIRIHEVTNDSITIEDLITQVAQGKIPYQ
;
A
#
# COMPACT_ATOMS: atom_id res chain seq x y z
N TYR A 1 -5.47 12.61 5.10
CA TYR A 1 -5.41 13.63 6.17
C TYR A 1 -4.13 14.45 6.03
N PHE A 2 -4.26 15.76 6.06
CA PHE A 2 -3.15 16.70 6.06
C PHE A 2 -3.59 18.02 6.70
N ILE A 3 -2.61 18.80 7.14
CA ILE A 3 -2.86 20.13 7.72
C ILE A 3 -2.39 21.19 6.72
N TYR A 4 -3.29 22.09 6.34
CA TYR A 4 -2.98 23.21 5.47
C TYR A 4 -3.38 24.53 6.16
N ARG A 5 -2.41 25.42 6.35
CA ARG A 5 -2.60 26.72 7.05
C ARG A 5 -3.27 26.59 8.43
N GLY A 6 -2.94 25.51 9.17
CA GLY A 6 -3.50 25.23 10.50
C GLY A 6 -4.91 24.64 10.48
N GLN A 7 -5.45 24.28 9.32
CA GLN A 7 -6.73 23.60 9.18
C GLN A 7 -6.52 22.13 8.79
N GLU A 8 -7.25 21.26 9.45
CA GLU A 8 -7.30 19.83 9.12
C GLU A 8 -8.12 19.62 7.86
N MET A 9 -7.60 18.85 6.92
CA MET A 9 -8.19 18.65 5.59
C MET A 9 -7.91 17.26 5.06
N GLY A 10 -8.68 16.88 4.06
CA GLY A 10 -8.53 15.63 3.31
C GLY A 10 -9.82 14.83 3.28
N PHE A 11 -10.04 14.11 2.19
CA PHE A 11 -11.29 13.37 1.94
C PHE A 11 -11.73 12.50 3.13
N GLN A 12 -10.83 11.69 3.67
CA GLN A 12 -11.14 10.81 4.80
C GLN A 12 -11.46 11.59 6.08
N TYR A 13 -10.80 12.72 6.30
CA TYR A 13 -11.11 13.60 7.43
C TYR A 13 -12.51 14.19 7.30
N GLU A 14 -12.82 14.81 6.16
CA GLU A 14 -14.12 15.45 5.91
C GLU A 14 -15.27 14.45 5.97
N LEU A 15 -15.07 13.22 5.43
CA LEU A 15 -16.03 12.14 5.53
C LEU A 15 -16.27 11.72 6.99
N SER A 16 -15.20 11.56 7.77
CA SER A 16 -15.28 11.20 9.20
C SER A 16 -15.97 12.31 10.01
N GLU A 17 -15.71 13.57 9.67
CA GLU A 17 -16.37 14.70 10.32
C GLU A 17 -17.88 14.72 10.05
N GLN A 18 -18.29 14.51 8.81
CA GLN A 18 -19.71 14.41 8.45
C GLN A 18 -20.38 13.22 9.14
N PHE A 19 -19.71 12.07 9.18
CA PHE A 19 -20.20 10.89 9.88
C PHE A 19 -20.40 11.16 11.38
N ALA A 20 -19.39 11.69 12.07
CA ALA A 20 -19.51 12.05 13.49
C ALA A 20 -20.64 13.06 13.74
N LYS A 21 -20.77 14.09 12.91
CA LYS A 21 -21.86 15.06 12.98
C LYS A 21 -23.23 14.42 12.81
N SER A 22 -23.37 13.45 11.89
CA SER A 22 -24.66 12.75 11.67
C SER A 22 -25.11 11.96 12.90
N LEU A 23 -24.16 11.53 13.73
CA LEU A 23 -24.41 10.80 14.98
C LEU A 23 -24.49 11.74 16.21
N GLY A 24 -24.32 13.05 16.04
CA GLY A 24 -24.25 14.00 17.15
C GLY A 24 -22.97 13.88 17.98
N LEU A 25 -21.92 13.30 17.43
CA LEU A 25 -20.64 13.06 18.09
C LEU A 25 -19.60 14.11 17.68
N LYS A 26 -18.60 14.27 18.55
CA LYS A 26 -17.42 15.09 18.27
C LYS A 26 -16.28 14.22 17.73
N LEU A 27 -15.75 14.58 16.57
CA LEU A 27 -14.60 13.91 16.00
C LEU A 27 -13.32 14.26 16.79
N ARG A 28 -12.50 13.27 17.07
CA ARG A 28 -11.11 13.39 17.53
C ARG A 28 -10.22 12.58 16.61
N ILE A 29 -9.15 13.17 16.11
CA ILE A 29 -8.19 12.50 15.23
C ILE A 29 -6.97 12.08 16.06
N GLU A 30 -6.62 10.81 15.91
CA GLU A 30 -5.36 10.22 16.37
C GLU A 30 -4.55 9.82 15.13
N VAL A 31 -3.33 10.32 15.03
CA VAL A 31 -2.43 10.00 13.91
C VAL A 31 -1.56 8.80 14.29
N ALA A 32 -1.47 7.82 13.41
CA ALA A 32 -0.58 6.67 13.53
C ALA A 32 0.46 6.67 12.41
N ASN A 33 1.63 6.10 12.68
CA ASN A 33 2.76 6.10 11.75
C ASN A 33 2.76 4.90 10.80
N SER A 34 1.92 3.90 11.07
CA SER A 34 1.82 2.68 10.25
C SER A 34 0.41 2.07 10.32
N VAL A 35 0.10 1.23 9.33
CA VAL A 35 -1.15 0.46 9.30
C VAL A 35 -1.25 -0.46 10.53
N ASN A 36 -0.16 -1.12 10.89
CA ASN A 36 -0.15 -2.00 12.07
C ASN A 36 -0.45 -1.22 13.36
N GLU A 37 0.12 -0.02 13.53
CA GLU A 37 -0.17 0.84 14.68
C GLU A 37 -1.66 1.25 14.71
N MET A 38 -2.24 1.62 13.57
CA MET A 38 -3.68 1.93 13.47
C MET A 38 -4.54 0.75 13.95
N ILE A 39 -4.22 -0.46 13.48
CA ILE A 39 -4.97 -1.67 13.85
C ILE A 39 -4.81 -1.99 15.33
N GLN A 40 -3.59 -1.91 15.87
CA GLN A 40 -3.36 -2.16 17.29
C GLN A 40 -4.11 -1.15 18.17
N LYS A 41 -4.11 0.13 17.83
CA LYS A 41 -4.89 1.16 18.55
C LYS A 41 -6.39 0.87 18.51
N LEU A 42 -6.93 0.46 17.37
CA LEU A 42 -8.34 0.08 17.26
C LEU A 42 -8.67 -1.13 18.13
N LEU A 43 -7.86 -2.20 18.08
CA LEU A 43 -8.07 -3.41 18.88
C LEU A 43 -7.87 -3.18 20.38
N ALA A 44 -7.03 -2.22 20.76
CA ALA A 44 -6.85 -1.80 22.15
C ALA A 44 -7.98 -0.88 22.67
N GLY A 45 -8.89 -0.44 21.80
CA GLY A 45 -9.97 0.49 22.15
C GLY A 45 -9.51 1.93 22.33
N GLU A 46 -8.34 2.29 21.80
CA GLU A 46 -7.82 3.67 21.81
C GLU A 46 -8.46 4.53 20.72
N GLY A 47 -9.14 3.91 19.76
CA GLY A 47 -9.90 4.55 18.69
C GLY A 47 -11.12 3.71 18.33
N ASP A 48 -12.14 4.36 17.77
CA ASP A 48 -13.40 3.72 17.38
C ASP A 48 -13.43 3.32 15.90
N MET A 49 -12.62 3.97 15.07
CA MET A 49 -12.63 3.78 13.63
C MET A 49 -11.27 4.13 13.00
N ILE A 50 -10.88 3.38 11.97
CA ILE A 50 -9.74 3.72 11.11
C ILE A 50 -10.27 4.38 9.84
N ALA A 51 -9.97 5.66 9.65
CA ALA A 51 -10.32 6.44 8.46
C ALA A 51 -9.20 6.34 7.40
N TYR A 52 -8.93 5.12 6.94
CA TYR A 52 -7.92 4.82 5.95
C TYR A 52 -8.34 3.62 5.08
N ASN A 53 -7.95 3.59 3.83
CA ASN A 53 -8.25 2.48 2.94
C ASN A 53 -7.36 1.28 3.29
N LEU A 54 -7.88 0.39 4.10
CA LEU A 54 -7.19 -0.83 4.51
C LEU A 54 -7.39 -1.95 3.48
N PRO A 55 -6.34 -2.71 3.17
CA PRO A 55 -6.51 -3.95 2.43
C PRO A 55 -7.20 -5.00 3.31
N ILE A 56 -8.14 -5.73 2.71
CA ILE A 56 -8.74 -6.91 3.36
C ILE A 56 -7.74 -8.06 3.25
N THR A 57 -7.08 -8.38 4.35
CA THR A 57 -6.11 -9.49 4.43
C THR A 57 -6.67 -10.65 5.23
N LYS A 58 -6.12 -11.86 5.00
CA LYS A 58 -6.50 -13.04 5.78
C LYS A 58 -6.25 -12.87 7.28
N GLU A 59 -5.18 -12.14 7.63
CA GLU A 59 -4.77 -11.88 9.01
C GLU A 59 -5.82 -11.08 9.80
N TRP A 60 -6.43 -10.08 9.17
CA TRP A 60 -7.31 -9.13 9.86
C TRP A 60 -8.79 -9.28 9.52
N LYS A 61 -9.12 -10.15 8.54
CA LYS A 61 -10.48 -10.32 8.05
C LYS A 61 -11.49 -10.67 9.16
N ASP A 62 -11.06 -11.48 10.11
CA ASP A 62 -11.93 -11.95 11.20
C ASP A 62 -11.89 -11.05 12.45
N SER A 63 -10.94 -10.10 12.50
CA SER A 63 -10.75 -9.19 13.64
C SER A 63 -11.26 -7.77 13.39
N LEU A 64 -11.47 -7.40 12.13
CA LEU A 64 -11.90 -6.06 11.74
C LEU A 64 -13.21 -6.10 10.96
N LEU A 65 -14.09 -5.15 11.26
CA LEU A 65 -15.27 -4.88 10.45
C LEU A 65 -14.93 -3.84 9.39
N TYR A 66 -15.00 -4.22 8.14
CA TYR A 66 -14.77 -3.31 7.01
C TYR A 66 -16.07 -2.65 6.57
N CYS A 67 -16.02 -1.35 6.33
CA CYS A 67 -17.16 -0.56 5.91
C CYS A 67 -16.91 0.03 4.51
N GLY A 68 -17.94 0.03 3.67
CA GLY A 68 -17.88 0.56 2.31
C GLY A 68 -17.91 -0.51 1.24
N GLU A 69 -17.69 -0.10 -0.01
CA GLU A 69 -17.61 -1.01 -1.15
C GLU A 69 -16.20 -1.58 -1.29
N ASP A 70 -16.11 -2.87 -1.60
CA ASP A 70 -14.84 -3.52 -1.90
C ASP A 70 -14.31 -3.00 -3.24
N VAL A 71 -13.17 -2.33 -3.21
CA VAL A 71 -12.47 -1.91 -4.42
C VAL A 71 -11.40 -2.95 -4.76
N ILE A 72 -11.61 -3.65 -5.87
CA ILE A 72 -10.60 -4.56 -6.41
C ILE A 72 -9.50 -3.72 -7.05
N THR A 73 -8.30 -3.82 -6.51
CA THR A 73 -7.12 -3.17 -7.08
C THR A 73 -6.17 -4.21 -7.65
N HIS A 74 -5.52 -3.86 -8.74
CA HIS A 74 -4.47 -4.68 -9.34
C HIS A 74 -3.09 -4.12 -8.97
N GLN A 75 -2.19 -5.02 -8.64
CA GLN A 75 -0.77 -4.68 -8.53
C GLN A 75 -0.18 -4.70 -9.94
N VAL A 76 0.66 -3.72 -10.24
CA VAL A 76 1.32 -3.60 -11.53
C VAL A 76 2.83 -3.63 -11.35
N ILE A 77 3.53 -4.14 -12.33
CA ILE A 77 4.99 -4.03 -12.45
C ILE A 77 5.32 -2.78 -13.26
N VAL A 78 6.18 -1.94 -12.72
CA VAL A 78 6.69 -0.77 -13.41
C VAL A 78 7.95 -1.14 -14.16
N GLN A 79 7.97 -0.87 -15.47
CA GLN A 79 9.12 -1.06 -16.35
C GLN A 79 9.32 0.16 -17.26
N GLN A 80 10.48 0.26 -17.90
CA GLN A 80 10.77 1.35 -18.80
C GLN A 80 9.98 1.21 -20.11
N GLY A 81 9.10 2.19 -20.41
CA GLY A 81 8.19 2.13 -21.57
C GLY A 81 8.86 2.32 -22.93
N ARG A 82 10.08 2.93 -22.98
CA ARG A 82 10.83 3.21 -24.20
C ARG A 82 12.23 2.57 -24.21
N GLY A 83 12.41 1.51 -23.44
CA GLY A 83 13.67 0.78 -23.36
C GLY A 83 13.88 -0.19 -24.53
N LYS A 84 15.06 -0.84 -24.55
CA LYS A 84 15.37 -1.93 -25.51
C LYS A 84 14.66 -3.24 -25.14
N GLN A 85 14.04 -3.33 -23.96
CA GLN A 85 13.37 -4.51 -23.49
C GLN A 85 11.91 -4.50 -23.96
N LYS A 86 11.43 -5.68 -24.43
CA LYS A 86 10.02 -5.88 -24.74
C LYS A 86 9.21 -5.69 -23.45
N PRO A 87 8.05 -5.00 -23.49
CA PRO A 87 7.12 -4.96 -22.37
C PRO A 87 6.72 -6.37 -21.92
N LEU A 88 6.65 -6.57 -20.61
CA LEU A 88 6.11 -7.81 -20.05
C LEU A 88 4.60 -7.85 -20.29
N GLU A 89 4.12 -8.95 -20.82
CA GLU A 89 2.70 -9.15 -21.14
C GLU A 89 2.04 -10.13 -20.17
N ASP A 90 2.85 -10.99 -19.53
CA ASP A 90 2.37 -12.02 -18.61
C ASP A 90 3.27 -12.13 -17.37
N VAL A 91 2.67 -12.53 -16.25
CA VAL A 91 3.38 -12.70 -14.97
C VAL A 91 4.46 -13.77 -15.00
N THR A 92 4.33 -14.76 -15.88
CA THR A 92 5.33 -15.84 -16.06
C THR A 92 6.65 -15.32 -16.62
N GLU A 93 6.63 -14.19 -17.34
CA GLU A 93 7.83 -13.53 -17.87
C GLU A 93 8.69 -12.86 -16.79
N LEU A 94 8.18 -12.77 -15.55
CA LEU A 94 8.94 -12.30 -14.39
C LEU A 94 10.01 -13.29 -13.92
N VAL A 95 9.89 -14.57 -14.27
CA VAL A 95 10.90 -15.59 -13.97
C VAL A 95 12.25 -15.19 -14.57
N GLY A 96 13.28 -15.17 -13.73
CA GLY A 96 14.63 -14.72 -14.13
C GLY A 96 14.82 -13.20 -14.14
N LYS A 97 13.84 -12.41 -13.72
CA LYS A 97 13.96 -10.94 -13.64
C LYS A 97 14.33 -10.48 -12.23
N ASP A 98 14.98 -9.32 -12.18
CA ASP A 98 15.30 -8.61 -10.93
C ASP A 98 14.23 -7.57 -10.66
N ILE A 99 13.49 -7.71 -9.56
CA ILE A 99 12.41 -6.81 -9.17
C ILE A 99 12.76 -6.16 -7.83
N TYR A 100 12.69 -4.85 -7.77
CA TYR A 100 12.99 -4.04 -6.59
C TYR A 100 11.69 -3.59 -5.95
N VAL A 101 11.49 -3.87 -4.67
CA VAL A 101 10.23 -3.62 -3.98
C VAL A 101 10.48 -3.16 -2.54
N LYS A 102 9.62 -2.30 -2.03
CA LYS A 102 9.62 -1.90 -0.62
C LYS A 102 9.03 -3.01 0.26
N PRO A 103 9.46 -3.12 1.54
CA PRO A 103 8.84 -4.01 2.51
C PRO A 103 7.33 -3.81 2.60
N GLY A 104 6.59 -4.88 2.89
CA GLY A 104 5.16 -4.85 3.12
C GLY A 104 4.34 -5.64 2.10
N LYS A 105 3.04 -5.36 2.00
CA LYS A 105 2.07 -6.17 1.23
C LYS A 105 2.46 -6.46 -0.23
N TYR A 106 3.18 -5.57 -0.87
CA TYR A 106 3.61 -5.76 -2.27
C TYR A 106 4.75 -6.77 -2.36
N TYR A 107 5.69 -6.72 -1.40
CA TYR A 107 6.73 -7.71 -1.25
C TYR A 107 6.15 -9.11 -0.99
N ASP A 108 5.26 -9.23 0.00
CA ASP A 108 4.63 -10.50 0.38
C ASP A 108 3.87 -11.12 -0.80
N ARG A 109 3.13 -10.29 -1.55
CA ARG A 109 2.41 -10.76 -2.73
C ARG A 109 3.35 -11.22 -3.84
N LEU A 110 4.48 -10.55 -4.05
CA LEU A 110 5.48 -10.94 -5.03
C LEU A 110 6.19 -12.25 -4.63
N VAL A 111 6.46 -12.44 -3.34
CA VAL A 111 6.99 -13.71 -2.80
C VAL A 111 6.00 -14.86 -3.03
N ASN A 112 4.71 -14.64 -2.77
CA ASN A 112 3.67 -15.64 -3.03
C ASN A 112 3.58 -15.99 -4.52
N LEU A 113 3.55 -14.98 -5.40
CA LEU A 113 3.56 -15.18 -6.85
C LEU A 113 4.79 -15.97 -7.31
N ASN A 114 5.98 -15.64 -6.79
CA ASN A 114 7.20 -16.36 -7.09
C ASN A 114 7.10 -17.84 -6.70
N SER A 115 6.49 -18.13 -5.56
CA SER A 115 6.22 -19.50 -5.12
C SER A 115 5.23 -20.24 -6.04
N GLU A 116 4.16 -19.56 -6.45
CA GLU A 116 3.15 -20.10 -7.37
C GLU A 116 3.74 -20.43 -8.75
N LEU A 117 4.68 -19.62 -9.21
CA LEU A 117 5.40 -19.81 -10.48
C LEU A 117 6.53 -20.87 -10.40
N GLY A 118 6.76 -21.46 -9.23
CA GLY A 118 7.84 -22.43 -9.03
C GLY A 118 9.21 -21.78 -8.75
N GLY A 119 9.24 -20.50 -8.45
CA GLY A 119 10.46 -19.74 -8.16
C GLY A 119 11.07 -19.08 -9.39
N GLY A 120 12.24 -18.46 -9.18
CA GLY A 120 13.05 -17.87 -10.25
C GLY A 120 12.94 -16.36 -10.40
N ILE A 121 12.00 -15.68 -9.75
CA ILE A 121 12.00 -14.22 -9.64
C ILE A 121 13.07 -13.81 -8.64
N ARG A 122 13.95 -12.91 -9.02
CA ARG A 122 14.95 -12.32 -8.09
C ARG A 122 14.37 -11.07 -7.44
N ILE A 123 13.91 -11.25 -6.20
CA ILE A 123 13.24 -10.18 -5.44
C ILE A 123 14.28 -9.44 -4.60
N HIS A 124 14.42 -8.14 -4.80
CA HIS A 124 15.30 -7.25 -4.06
C HIS A 124 14.48 -6.36 -3.16
N GLU A 125 14.48 -6.67 -1.87
CA GLU A 125 13.79 -5.86 -0.87
C GLU A 125 14.62 -4.59 -0.55
N VAL A 126 14.02 -3.42 -0.75
CA VAL A 126 14.64 -2.13 -0.50
C VAL A 126 14.22 -1.62 0.87
N THR A 127 14.99 -1.96 1.89
CA THR A 127 14.70 -1.62 3.31
C THR A 127 15.11 -0.21 3.72
N ASN A 128 15.86 0.51 2.87
CA ASN A 128 16.26 1.89 3.17
C ASN A 128 15.06 2.83 3.15
N ASP A 129 14.68 3.37 4.30
CA ASP A 129 13.51 4.25 4.47
C ASP A 129 13.64 5.60 3.75
N SER A 130 14.87 6.02 3.43
CA SER A 130 15.11 7.24 2.65
C SER A 130 14.79 7.08 1.16
N ILE A 131 14.60 5.85 0.66
CA ILE A 131 14.22 5.57 -0.72
C ILE A 131 12.71 5.34 -0.75
N THR A 132 11.99 6.18 -1.44
CA THR A 132 10.54 6.07 -1.61
C THR A 132 10.16 5.17 -2.80
N ILE A 133 8.87 4.86 -2.94
CA ILE A 133 8.34 4.15 -4.13
C ILE A 133 8.57 5.01 -5.38
N GLU A 134 8.36 6.31 -5.28
CA GLU A 134 8.57 7.28 -6.36
C GLU A 134 10.03 7.33 -6.81
N ASP A 135 10.98 7.18 -5.87
CA ASP A 135 12.40 7.08 -6.19
C ASP A 135 12.70 5.79 -6.98
N LEU A 136 12.10 4.67 -6.61
CA LEU A 136 12.26 3.41 -7.36
C LEU A 136 11.67 3.53 -8.76
N ILE A 137 10.47 4.11 -8.92
CA ILE A 137 9.89 4.40 -10.24
C ILE A 137 10.81 5.29 -11.07
N THR A 138 11.40 6.31 -10.45
CA THR A 138 12.37 7.20 -11.11
C THR A 138 13.63 6.44 -11.54
N GLN A 139 14.13 5.52 -10.70
CA GLN A 139 15.27 4.67 -11.06
C GLN A 139 14.96 3.74 -12.23
N VAL A 140 13.74 3.18 -12.31
CA VAL A 140 13.26 2.42 -13.47
C VAL A 140 13.26 3.31 -14.72
N ALA A 141 12.69 4.51 -14.64
CA ALA A 141 12.64 5.45 -15.76
C ALA A 141 14.03 5.84 -16.27
N GLN A 142 15.02 5.94 -15.36
CA GLN A 142 16.43 6.21 -15.67
C GLN A 142 17.21 4.97 -16.14
N GLY A 143 16.61 3.79 -16.12
CA GLY A 143 17.27 2.52 -16.48
C GLY A 143 18.31 2.03 -15.47
N LYS A 144 18.26 2.53 -14.22
CA LYS A 144 19.17 2.09 -13.13
C LYS A 144 18.77 0.76 -12.56
N ILE A 145 17.46 0.51 -12.46
CA ILE A 145 16.87 -0.79 -12.11
C ILE A 145 15.87 -1.19 -13.21
N PRO A 146 15.69 -2.50 -13.46
CA PRO A 146 14.86 -2.93 -14.58
C PRO A 146 13.35 -2.90 -14.27
N TYR A 147 12.95 -3.29 -13.04
CA TYR A 147 11.54 -3.42 -12.64
C TYR A 147 11.33 -3.03 -11.18
N GLN A 148 10.12 -2.46 -10.90
CA GLN A 148 9.63 -2.13 -9.57
C GLN A 148 8.17 -2.58 -9.40
#